data_edf7bb6c348a41a5efd1f4cd90ff3291
#
_entry.id   edf7bb6c348a41a5efd1f4cd90ff3291
#
_cell.length_a   1.000
_cell.length_b   1.000
_cell.length_c   1.000
_cell.angle_alpha   90.00
_cell.angle_beta   90.00
_cell.angle_gamma   90.00
#
_symmetry.space_group_name_H-M   'P 1'
#
loop_
_entity.id
_entity.type
_entity.pdbx_description
1 polymer ?
#
loop_
_entity_poly.entity_id
_entity_poly.type
_entity_poly.pdbx_seq_one_letter_code
_entity_poly.pdbx_strand_id
1 'polypeptide(L)'
;MKYRAFPGTNVKVSEIGFGVWTVSSPWWGITDDKVGIDLMRRAYDQGITFFDTADNYGNGKGETLLAEALGPNLGKAVIASKWGYNFYDHKRDGQKELPQDFSIPYLKRSIEETLKRLKRDCIDIYNLHNPRVDTIQKDEIFHALEDLKKAGKIRAYGVALGPALDARQAEEGKTAIARQKAHCVQIIYNLFEQMLGLEIFPVAKSSNSRILVRVPHSSGLLEGKLNKDTTFSANDHRSFRKKEWLEEGLKKVDAIQFLLLGNSKTLGQVALQFVLSEPTVTSVLPNIYNVEQLEEFARTPDLPEISSAQLEKLHDLYAKNFGVEPVAAPPAK
;
A
#
# COMPACT_ATOMS: atom_id res chain seq x y z
N MET A 1 -16.98 7.80 6.38
CA MET A 1 -15.71 7.73 5.58
C MET A 1 -15.21 9.15 5.31
N LYS A 2 -13.92 9.44 5.57
CA LYS A 2 -13.25 10.71 5.26
C LYS A 2 -12.45 10.61 3.97
N TYR A 3 -12.12 11.76 3.35
CA TYR A 3 -11.43 11.82 2.05
C TYR A 3 -10.34 12.88 2.08
N ARG A 4 -9.20 12.58 1.44
CA ARG A 4 -8.04 13.48 1.32
C ARG A 4 -7.67 13.73 -0.16
N ALA A 5 -7.22 14.94 -0.46
CA ALA A 5 -6.89 15.37 -1.81
C ALA A 5 -5.38 15.31 -2.08
N PHE A 6 -5.03 15.09 -3.34
CA PHE A 6 -3.68 15.28 -3.86
C PHE A 6 -3.53 16.72 -4.33
N PRO A 7 -2.63 17.52 -3.73
CA PRO A 7 -2.44 18.92 -4.11
C PRO A 7 -2.07 19.06 -5.58
N GLY A 8 -2.58 20.11 -6.21
CA GLY A 8 -2.32 20.37 -7.63
C GLY A 8 -2.99 19.42 -8.62
N THR A 9 -3.89 18.57 -8.12
CA THR A 9 -4.66 17.62 -8.96
C THR A 9 -6.14 17.65 -8.58
N ASN A 10 -6.99 17.04 -9.43
CA ASN A 10 -8.40 16.81 -9.11
C ASN A 10 -8.64 15.42 -8.44
N VAL A 11 -7.57 14.79 -7.94
CA VAL A 11 -7.66 13.47 -7.33
C VAL A 11 -7.96 13.61 -5.84
N LYS A 12 -9.06 12.98 -5.40
CA LYS A 12 -9.48 12.90 -3.99
C LYS A 12 -9.80 11.44 -3.66
N VAL A 13 -9.13 10.89 -2.66
CA VAL A 13 -9.20 9.47 -2.28
C VAL A 13 -9.84 9.29 -0.90
N SER A 14 -10.50 8.17 -0.67
CA SER A 14 -10.91 7.75 0.66
C SER A 14 -9.71 7.46 1.55
N GLU A 15 -9.76 7.81 2.84
CA GLU A 15 -8.67 7.53 3.80
C GLU A 15 -8.35 6.04 3.90
N ILE A 16 -9.36 5.19 3.81
CA ILE A 16 -9.20 3.75 3.65
C ILE A 16 -9.33 3.44 2.15
N GLY A 17 -8.33 2.79 1.58
CA GLY A 17 -8.35 2.29 0.21
C GLY A 17 -8.46 0.77 0.18
N PHE A 18 -8.82 0.22 -0.97
CA PHE A 18 -8.87 -1.22 -1.20
C PHE A 18 -7.67 -1.68 -2.04
N GLY A 19 -6.81 -2.52 -1.45
CA GLY A 19 -5.71 -3.15 -2.17
C GLY A 19 -6.18 -4.38 -2.95
N VAL A 20 -6.20 -4.28 -4.28
CA VAL A 20 -6.67 -5.35 -5.18
C VAL A 20 -5.74 -6.58 -5.18
N TRP A 21 -4.54 -6.45 -4.65
CA TRP A 21 -3.60 -7.56 -4.50
C TRP A 21 -4.23 -8.78 -3.80
N THR A 22 -5.03 -8.59 -2.75
CA THR A 22 -5.65 -9.66 -1.96
C THR A 22 -6.67 -10.49 -2.74
N VAL A 23 -7.22 -9.96 -3.82
CA VAL A 23 -8.25 -10.62 -4.64
C VAL A 23 -7.74 -11.05 -6.02
N SER A 24 -6.47 -10.79 -6.32
CA SER A 24 -5.88 -11.09 -7.62
C SER A 24 -4.61 -11.94 -7.54
N SER A 25 -4.09 -12.19 -6.34
CA SER A 25 -2.90 -13.03 -6.15
C SER A 25 -3.31 -14.50 -6.01
N PRO A 26 -2.67 -15.43 -6.75
CA PRO A 26 -3.02 -16.86 -6.68
C PRO A 26 -2.51 -17.56 -5.41
N TRP A 27 -1.68 -16.90 -4.62
CA TRP A 27 -0.99 -17.51 -3.48
C TRP A 27 -1.28 -16.82 -2.16
N TRP A 28 -2.12 -15.81 -2.17
CA TRP A 28 -2.54 -15.15 -0.95
C TRP A 28 -3.94 -14.57 -1.09
N GLY A 29 -4.72 -14.73 -0.06
CA GLY A 29 -6.01 -14.08 0.05
C GLY A 29 -7.13 -14.88 -0.58
N ILE A 30 -7.90 -14.21 -1.42
CA ILE A 30 -9.12 -14.72 -1.98
C ILE A 30 -8.83 -15.32 -3.36
N THR A 31 -9.12 -16.61 -3.50
CA THR A 31 -8.94 -17.35 -4.76
C THR A 31 -10.20 -17.41 -5.61
N ASP A 32 -11.38 -17.20 -5.02
CA ASP A 32 -12.64 -17.12 -5.74
C ASP A 32 -12.89 -15.69 -6.24
N ASP A 33 -12.90 -15.53 -7.55
CA ASP A 33 -13.09 -14.23 -8.19
C ASP A 33 -14.44 -13.59 -7.85
N LYS A 34 -15.49 -14.38 -7.65
CA LYS A 34 -16.83 -13.86 -7.29
C LYS A 34 -16.81 -13.22 -5.90
N VAL A 35 -16.09 -13.84 -4.96
CA VAL A 35 -15.90 -13.28 -3.60
C VAL A 35 -15.10 -12.00 -3.68
N GLY A 36 -14.03 -11.96 -4.48
CA GLY A 36 -13.23 -10.75 -4.69
C GLY A 36 -14.02 -9.60 -5.30
N ILE A 37 -14.85 -9.89 -6.33
CA ILE A 37 -15.72 -8.91 -6.98
C ILE A 37 -16.78 -8.40 -5.99
N ASP A 38 -17.41 -9.26 -5.20
CA ASP A 38 -18.40 -8.84 -4.21
C ASP A 38 -17.79 -7.94 -3.13
N LEU A 39 -16.61 -8.28 -2.63
CA LEU A 39 -15.89 -7.45 -1.65
C LEU A 39 -15.54 -6.06 -2.20
N MET A 40 -15.04 -5.97 -3.43
CA MET A 40 -14.72 -4.67 -4.04
C MET A 40 -16.00 -3.83 -4.25
N ARG A 41 -17.10 -4.45 -4.63
CA ARG A 41 -18.41 -3.79 -4.78
C ARG A 41 -18.91 -3.26 -3.45
N ARG A 42 -18.91 -4.10 -2.41
CA ARG A 42 -19.28 -3.69 -1.04
C ARG A 42 -18.36 -2.60 -0.48
N ALA A 43 -17.07 -2.65 -0.81
CA ALA A 43 -16.12 -1.60 -0.41
C ALA A 43 -16.54 -0.25 -0.98
N TYR A 44 -16.90 -0.21 -2.26
CA TYR A 44 -17.39 1.01 -2.89
C TYR A 44 -18.69 1.49 -2.24
N ASP A 45 -19.63 0.60 -1.96
CA ASP A 45 -20.93 0.92 -1.32
C ASP A 45 -20.75 1.48 0.11
N GLN A 46 -19.65 1.13 0.79
CA GLN A 46 -19.27 1.68 2.11
C GLN A 46 -18.45 2.98 2.02
N GLY A 47 -18.28 3.54 0.82
CA GLY A 47 -17.59 4.81 0.60
C GLY A 47 -16.07 4.69 0.40
N ILE A 48 -15.52 3.49 0.26
CA ILE A 48 -14.15 3.30 -0.20
C ILE A 48 -14.13 3.56 -1.70
N THR A 49 -13.65 4.75 -2.07
CA THR A 49 -13.58 5.16 -3.48
C THR A 49 -12.21 4.96 -4.11
N PHE A 50 -11.20 4.66 -3.30
CA PHE A 50 -9.83 4.46 -3.75
C PHE A 50 -9.47 2.97 -3.85
N PHE A 51 -9.05 2.54 -5.04
CA PHE A 51 -8.62 1.17 -5.34
C PHE A 51 -7.19 1.17 -5.88
N ASP A 52 -6.31 0.41 -5.25
CA ASP A 52 -4.91 0.26 -5.66
C ASP A 52 -4.69 -1.10 -6.29
N THR A 53 -4.32 -1.12 -7.56
CA THR A 53 -3.99 -2.32 -8.33
C THR A 53 -2.60 -2.20 -8.98
N ALA A 54 -2.23 -3.13 -9.83
CA ALA A 54 -1.08 -3.09 -10.70
C ALA A 54 -1.31 -3.99 -11.93
N ASP A 55 -0.64 -3.66 -13.03
CA ASP A 55 -0.73 -4.40 -14.28
C ASP A 55 -0.30 -5.88 -14.15
N ASN A 56 0.69 -6.14 -13.29
CA ASN A 56 1.21 -7.49 -13.05
C ASN A 56 0.44 -8.29 -11.98
N TYR A 57 -0.57 -7.72 -11.32
CA TYR A 57 -1.37 -8.47 -10.33
C TYR A 57 -2.23 -9.51 -11.04
N GLY A 58 -1.87 -10.79 -10.85
CA GLY A 58 -2.49 -11.88 -11.58
C GLY A 58 -2.36 -11.75 -13.11
N ASN A 59 -1.29 -11.09 -13.60
CA ASN A 59 -1.05 -10.83 -15.02
C ASN A 59 -2.22 -10.05 -15.69
N GLY A 60 -2.62 -8.96 -15.09
CA GLY A 60 -3.72 -8.12 -15.55
C GLY A 60 -5.10 -8.47 -14.96
N LYS A 61 -5.21 -9.62 -14.28
CA LYS A 61 -6.47 -10.07 -13.66
C LYS A 61 -7.02 -9.05 -12.67
N GLY A 62 -6.15 -8.46 -11.82
CA GLY A 62 -6.56 -7.48 -10.82
C GLY A 62 -7.30 -6.28 -11.43
N GLU A 63 -6.81 -5.75 -12.53
CA GLU A 63 -7.44 -4.64 -13.25
C GLU A 63 -8.79 -5.07 -13.88
N THR A 64 -8.85 -6.27 -14.44
CA THR A 64 -10.07 -6.82 -15.06
C THR A 64 -11.16 -7.05 -14.02
N LEU A 65 -10.83 -7.68 -12.88
CA LEU A 65 -11.78 -7.93 -11.79
C LEU A 65 -12.29 -6.61 -11.18
N LEU A 66 -11.40 -5.62 -11.04
CA LEU A 66 -11.78 -4.31 -10.54
C LEU A 66 -12.79 -3.62 -11.49
N ALA A 67 -12.54 -3.66 -12.79
CA ALA A 67 -13.48 -3.11 -13.77
C ALA A 67 -14.84 -3.80 -13.74
N GLU A 68 -14.87 -5.12 -13.57
CA GLU A 68 -16.11 -5.90 -13.43
C GLU A 68 -16.84 -5.57 -12.12
N ALA A 69 -16.12 -5.49 -11.01
CA ALA A 69 -16.69 -5.21 -9.69
C ALA A 69 -17.37 -3.86 -9.65
N LEU A 70 -16.73 -2.83 -10.16
CA LEU A 70 -17.24 -1.46 -10.09
C LEU A 70 -18.31 -1.16 -11.15
N GLY A 71 -18.25 -1.81 -12.33
CA GLY A 71 -19.26 -1.66 -13.37
C GLY A 71 -19.63 -0.19 -13.65
N PRO A 72 -20.91 0.22 -13.44
CA PRO A 72 -21.34 1.61 -13.68
C PRO A 72 -20.67 2.65 -12.77
N ASN A 73 -20.10 2.24 -11.63
CA ASN A 73 -19.42 3.10 -10.70
C ASN A 73 -17.94 3.30 -11.01
N LEU A 74 -17.41 2.58 -12.00
CA LEU A 74 -15.99 2.61 -12.36
C LEU A 74 -15.47 4.03 -12.65
N GLY A 75 -16.26 4.86 -13.32
CA GLY A 75 -15.93 6.26 -13.64
C GLY A 75 -15.92 7.20 -12.42
N LYS A 76 -16.51 6.77 -11.29
CA LYS A 76 -16.58 7.55 -10.05
C LYS A 76 -15.50 7.14 -9.04
N ALA A 77 -14.91 5.97 -9.22
CA ALA A 77 -13.82 5.49 -8.38
C ALA A 77 -12.48 6.12 -8.80
N VAL A 78 -11.59 6.26 -7.83
CA VAL A 78 -10.20 6.66 -8.05
C VAL A 78 -9.34 5.41 -8.10
N ILE A 79 -8.64 5.20 -9.20
CA ILE A 79 -7.84 4.01 -9.42
C ILE A 79 -6.35 4.37 -9.52
N ALA A 80 -5.56 3.73 -8.65
CA ALA A 80 -4.12 3.66 -8.82
C ALA A 80 -3.74 2.34 -9.48
N SER A 81 -2.93 2.40 -10.53
CA SER A 81 -2.26 1.24 -11.11
C SER A 81 -0.76 1.45 -11.18
N LYS A 82 -0.02 0.39 -11.48
CA LYS A 82 1.44 0.39 -11.47
C LYS A 82 1.96 -0.34 -12.70
N TRP A 83 3.19 0.02 -13.12
CA TRP A 83 3.87 -0.59 -14.26
C TRP A 83 5.35 -0.76 -13.97
N GLY A 84 6.03 -1.60 -14.75
CA GLY A 84 7.47 -1.80 -14.67
C GLY A 84 7.89 -3.26 -14.59
N TYR A 85 7.05 -4.18 -14.13
CA TYR A 85 7.33 -5.61 -14.19
C TYR A 85 6.92 -6.17 -15.55
N ASN A 86 7.87 -6.69 -16.33
CA ASN A 86 7.61 -7.19 -17.67
C ASN A 86 7.00 -8.61 -17.65
N PHE A 87 5.70 -8.67 -17.42
CA PHE A 87 4.92 -9.92 -17.51
C PHE A 87 4.34 -10.19 -18.91
N TYR A 88 4.41 -9.23 -19.81
CA TYR A 88 3.94 -9.44 -21.18
C TYR A 88 4.86 -10.36 -21.97
N ASP A 89 6.17 -10.26 -21.74
CA ASP A 89 7.18 -11.00 -22.48
C ASP A 89 7.82 -12.12 -21.63
N HIS A 90 7.54 -12.13 -20.31
CA HIS A 90 8.09 -13.07 -19.36
C HIS A 90 7.01 -13.75 -18.54
N LYS A 91 7.14 -15.08 -18.37
CA LYS A 91 6.27 -15.83 -17.45
C LYS A 91 6.87 -15.85 -16.06
N ARG A 92 6.01 -15.74 -15.05
CA ARG A 92 6.42 -15.86 -13.66
C ARG A 92 6.80 -17.32 -13.36
N ASP A 93 7.98 -17.52 -12.77
CA ASP A 93 8.45 -18.81 -12.29
C ASP A 93 8.33 -18.86 -10.76
N GLY A 94 7.27 -19.48 -10.27
CA GLY A 94 6.99 -19.58 -8.84
C GLY A 94 6.89 -18.22 -8.16
N GLN A 95 7.71 -18.01 -7.12
CA GLN A 95 7.78 -16.75 -6.37
C GLN A 95 8.87 -15.79 -6.87
N LYS A 96 9.63 -16.17 -7.91
CA LYS A 96 10.66 -15.29 -8.45
C LYS A 96 10.05 -13.99 -8.96
N GLU A 97 10.75 -12.91 -8.71
CA GLU A 97 10.37 -11.60 -9.20
C GLU A 97 10.50 -11.56 -10.73
N LEU A 98 9.52 -10.96 -11.40
CA LEU A 98 9.60 -10.74 -12.83
C LEU A 98 10.69 -9.71 -13.15
N PRO A 99 11.36 -9.78 -14.31
CA PRO A 99 12.27 -8.73 -14.73
C PRO A 99 11.52 -7.40 -14.87
N GLN A 100 12.22 -6.33 -14.55
CA GLN A 100 11.67 -4.97 -14.69
C GLN A 100 12.07 -4.36 -16.03
N ASP A 101 11.15 -3.62 -16.65
CA ASP A 101 11.38 -2.81 -17.83
C ASP A 101 10.72 -1.45 -17.64
N PHE A 102 11.55 -0.42 -17.45
CA PHE A 102 11.11 0.97 -17.33
C PHE A 102 11.41 1.79 -18.60
N SER A 103 11.57 1.15 -19.75
CA SER A 103 11.74 1.82 -21.02
C SER A 103 10.46 2.56 -21.46
N ILE A 104 10.64 3.62 -22.26
CA ILE A 104 9.50 4.39 -22.79
C ILE A 104 8.59 3.53 -23.69
N PRO A 105 9.12 2.63 -24.57
CA PRO A 105 8.25 1.72 -25.32
C PRO A 105 7.40 0.82 -24.40
N TYR A 106 7.98 0.31 -23.31
CA TYR A 106 7.24 -0.52 -22.35
C TYR A 106 6.19 0.29 -21.59
N LEU A 107 6.50 1.52 -21.15
CA LEU A 107 5.54 2.43 -20.54
C LEU A 107 4.32 2.65 -21.45
N LYS A 108 4.55 2.94 -22.73
CA LYS A 108 3.48 3.16 -23.73
C LYS A 108 2.61 1.91 -23.90
N ARG A 109 3.22 0.73 -23.97
CA ARG A 109 2.48 -0.55 -24.04
C ARG A 109 1.66 -0.79 -22.77
N SER A 110 2.29 -0.64 -21.59
CA SER A 110 1.64 -0.91 -20.31
C SER A 110 0.43 -0.02 -20.07
N ILE A 111 0.52 1.30 -20.35
CA ILE A 111 -0.60 2.22 -20.14
C ILE A 111 -1.81 1.86 -21.02
N GLU A 112 -1.59 1.55 -22.32
CA GLU A 112 -2.67 1.19 -23.23
C GLU A 112 -3.37 -0.11 -22.79
N GLU A 113 -2.59 -1.13 -22.43
CA GLU A 113 -3.14 -2.39 -21.97
C GLU A 113 -3.86 -2.25 -20.61
N THR A 114 -3.36 -1.43 -19.69
CA THR A 114 -4.04 -1.10 -18.42
C THR A 114 -5.36 -0.38 -18.66
N LEU A 115 -5.38 0.65 -19.50
CA LEU A 115 -6.62 1.37 -19.86
C LEU A 115 -7.67 0.43 -20.47
N LYS A 116 -7.23 -0.49 -21.35
CA LYS A 116 -8.10 -1.50 -21.96
C LYS A 116 -8.69 -2.46 -20.92
N ARG A 117 -7.87 -3.01 -20.01
CA ARG A 117 -8.34 -3.92 -18.94
C ARG A 117 -9.28 -3.23 -17.96
N LEU A 118 -8.95 -1.99 -17.59
CA LEU A 118 -9.79 -1.16 -16.72
C LEU A 118 -11.02 -0.58 -17.44
N LYS A 119 -11.12 -0.70 -18.78
CA LYS A 119 -12.21 -0.10 -19.57
C LYS A 119 -12.38 1.41 -19.29
N ARG A 120 -11.26 2.14 -19.23
CA ARG A 120 -11.20 3.58 -18.95
C ARG A 120 -10.28 4.26 -19.94
N ASP A 121 -10.49 5.56 -20.14
CA ASP A 121 -9.62 6.41 -20.96
C ASP A 121 -8.54 7.10 -20.12
N CYS A 122 -8.66 7.07 -18.79
CA CYS A 122 -7.76 7.74 -17.87
C CYS A 122 -7.58 6.94 -16.59
N ILE A 123 -6.32 6.83 -16.10
CA ILE A 123 -5.96 6.30 -14.79
C ILE A 123 -5.73 7.48 -13.84
N ASP A 124 -6.25 7.41 -12.62
CA ASP A 124 -6.12 8.53 -11.69
C ASP A 124 -4.70 8.69 -11.15
N ILE A 125 -4.04 7.57 -10.77
CA ILE A 125 -2.65 7.57 -10.28
C ILE A 125 -1.89 6.43 -10.97
N TYR A 126 -0.80 6.75 -11.68
CA TYR A 126 0.01 5.75 -12.36
C TYR A 126 1.41 5.71 -11.80
N ASN A 127 1.78 4.61 -11.15
CA ASN A 127 3.01 4.49 -10.37
C ASN A 127 4.06 3.60 -11.06
N LEU A 128 5.35 3.97 -10.91
CA LEU A 128 6.43 3.03 -11.12
C LEU A 128 6.38 1.96 -10.03
N HIS A 129 6.50 0.69 -10.40
CA HIS A 129 6.38 -0.44 -9.49
C HIS A 129 7.74 -0.94 -9.00
N ASN A 130 8.11 -0.61 -7.78
CA ASN A 130 9.36 -0.97 -7.11
C ASN A 130 10.64 -0.56 -7.88
N PRO A 131 10.74 0.64 -8.48
CA PRO A 131 11.95 1.06 -9.17
C PRO A 131 13.09 1.26 -8.17
N ARG A 132 14.32 1.17 -8.68
CA ARG A 132 15.55 1.54 -7.96
C ARG A 132 15.90 3.01 -8.20
N VAL A 133 16.80 3.55 -7.40
CA VAL A 133 17.20 4.96 -7.47
C VAL A 133 17.73 5.35 -8.84
N ASP A 134 18.50 4.48 -9.49
CA ASP A 134 19.04 4.68 -10.85
C ASP A 134 17.93 4.83 -11.90
N THR A 135 16.84 4.09 -11.75
CA THR A 135 15.63 4.24 -12.58
C THR A 135 14.90 5.55 -12.27
N ILE A 136 14.74 5.89 -10.98
CA ILE A 136 14.06 7.12 -10.55
C ILE A 136 14.84 8.38 -11.01
N GLN A 137 16.15 8.28 -11.16
CA GLN A 137 16.99 9.38 -11.64
C GLN A 137 16.90 9.65 -13.16
N LYS A 138 16.22 8.82 -13.93
CA LYS A 138 16.04 8.97 -15.37
C LYS A 138 14.92 9.96 -15.68
N ASP A 139 15.30 11.19 -15.99
CA ASP A 139 14.33 12.28 -16.23
C ASP A 139 13.40 11.99 -17.43
N GLU A 140 13.87 11.23 -18.44
CA GLU A 140 13.07 10.84 -19.59
C GLU A 140 11.80 10.05 -19.22
N ILE A 141 11.84 9.22 -18.15
CA ILE A 141 10.68 8.48 -17.67
C ILE A 141 9.61 9.45 -17.17
N PHE A 142 10.01 10.41 -16.35
CA PHE A 142 9.09 11.38 -15.76
C PHE A 142 8.58 12.42 -16.78
N HIS A 143 9.40 12.78 -17.77
CA HIS A 143 8.93 13.55 -18.92
C HIS A 143 7.84 12.81 -19.69
N ALA A 144 8.02 11.50 -19.93
CA ALA A 144 6.99 10.70 -20.60
C ALA A 144 5.70 10.57 -19.77
N LEU A 145 5.79 10.50 -18.43
CA LEU A 145 4.62 10.52 -17.54
C LEU A 145 3.90 11.88 -17.57
N GLU A 146 4.65 13.00 -17.63
CA GLU A 146 4.04 14.33 -17.83
C GLU A 146 3.35 14.44 -19.20
N ASP A 147 3.90 13.83 -20.25
CA ASP A 147 3.24 13.81 -21.56
C ASP A 147 1.96 12.96 -21.55
N LEU A 148 1.94 11.81 -20.84
CA LEU A 148 0.71 11.04 -20.61
C LEU A 148 -0.34 11.85 -19.83
N LYS A 149 0.10 12.65 -18.86
CA LYS A 149 -0.78 13.53 -18.08
C LYS A 149 -1.37 14.64 -18.95
N LYS A 150 -0.55 15.31 -19.78
CA LYS A 150 -1.02 16.30 -20.76
C LYS A 150 -1.99 15.69 -21.78
N ALA A 151 -1.76 14.43 -22.18
CA ALA A 151 -2.65 13.70 -23.07
C ALA A 151 -3.94 13.22 -22.40
N GLY A 152 -4.11 13.45 -21.09
CA GLY A 152 -5.28 13.04 -20.32
C GLY A 152 -5.37 11.55 -20.00
N LYS A 153 -4.31 10.76 -20.28
CA LYS A 153 -4.27 9.31 -19.99
C LYS A 153 -4.03 9.00 -18.51
N ILE A 154 -3.40 9.92 -17.77
CA ILE A 154 -3.23 9.83 -16.32
C ILE A 154 -3.52 11.20 -15.70
N ARG A 155 -3.94 11.21 -14.41
CA ARG A 155 -4.14 12.47 -13.66
C ARG A 155 -2.96 12.81 -12.76
N ALA A 156 -2.32 11.79 -12.21
CA ALA A 156 -1.15 11.91 -11.36
C ALA A 156 -0.22 10.73 -11.58
N TYR A 157 1.05 10.89 -11.22
CA TYR A 157 2.01 9.80 -11.20
C TYR A 157 2.78 9.76 -9.88
N GLY A 158 3.36 8.61 -9.59
CA GLY A 158 4.13 8.39 -8.39
C GLY A 158 5.05 7.20 -8.48
N VAL A 159 5.53 6.79 -7.31
CA VAL A 159 6.44 5.66 -7.16
C VAL A 159 5.94 4.76 -6.03
N ALA A 160 5.74 3.49 -6.30
CA ALA A 160 5.50 2.49 -5.26
C ALA A 160 6.84 1.83 -4.90
N LEU A 161 7.32 2.05 -3.68
CA LEU A 161 8.59 1.50 -3.20
C LEU A 161 8.41 0.07 -2.71
N GLY A 162 9.41 -0.77 -2.89
CA GLY A 162 9.33 -2.16 -2.43
C GLY A 162 10.42 -3.06 -3.00
N PRO A 163 10.14 -4.39 -3.05
CA PRO A 163 8.91 -5.05 -2.57
C PRO A 163 8.81 -5.16 -1.04
N ALA A 164 9.92 -5.40 -0.35
CA ALA A 164 10.03 -5.47 1.11
C ALA A 164 10.61 -4.18 1.68
N LEU A 165 10.49 -3.98 3.00
CA LEU A 165 11.10 -2.85 3.68
C LEU A 165 12.62 -2.92 3.59
N ASP A 166 13.23 -1.80 3.17
CA ASP A 166 14.67 -1.67 2.99
C ASP A 166 15.09 -0.20 3.14
N ALA A 167 16.23 0.03 3.82
CA ALA A 167 16.71 1.38 4.13
C ALA A 167 16.99 2.25 2.89
N ARG A 168 17.43 1.65 1.75
CA ARG A 168 17.66 2.37 0.48
C ARG A 168 16.41 3.09 -0.04
N GLN A 169 15.22 2.60 0.32
CA GLN A 169 13.95 3.19 -0.12
C GLN A 169 13.74 4.61 0.42
N ALA A 170 14.45 5.00 1.47
CA ALA A 170 14.44 6.38 1.94
C ALA A 170 15.00 7.34 0.88
N GLU A 171 16.12 7.00 0.25
CA GLU A 171 16.69 7.77 -0.85
C GLU A 171 15.81 7.70 -2.10
N GLU A 172 15.31 6.51 -2.46
CA GLU A 172 14.39 6.31 -3.58
C GLU A 172 13.16 7.23 -3.45
N GLY A 173 12.52 7.25 -2.28
CA GLY A 173 11.34 8.10 -2.02
C GLY A 173 11.66 9.60 -2.03
N LYS A 174 12.75 10.01 -1.37
CA LYS A 174 13.18 11.41 -1.36
C LYS A 174 13.53 11.90 -2.76
N THR A 175 14.22 11.09 -3.56
CA THR A 175 14.56 11.42 -4.95
C THR A 175 13.30 11.55 -5.83
N ALA A 176 12.35 10.63 -5.70
CA ALA A 176 11.09 10.70 -6.44
C ALA A 176 10.32 12.00 -6.15
N ILE A 177 10.29 12.44 -4.90
CA ILE A 177 9.59 13.66 -4.49
C ILE A 177 10.38 14.91 -4.90
N ALA A 178 11.63 15.00 -4.47
CA ALA A 178 12.41 16.24 -4.58
C ALA A 178 12.84 16.52 -6.02
N ARG A 179 13.35 15.49 -6.73
CA ARG A 179 13.84 15.62 -8.10
C ARG A 179 12.72 15.49 -9.11
N GLN A 180 11.92 14.43 -9.04
CA GLN A 180 10.96 14.07 -10.08
C GLN A 180 9.56 14.65 -9.86
N LYS A 181 9.36 15.39 -8.76
CA LYS A 181 8.07 16.03 -8.43
C LYS A 181 6.90 15.05 -8.44
N ALA A 182 7.18 13.79 -8.04
CA ALA A 182 6.16 12.77 -7.93
C ALA A 182 5.00 13.24 -7.05
N HIS A 183 3.77 13.07 -7.51
CA HIS A 183 2.56 13.48 -6.78
C HIS A 183 2.37 12.62 -5.53
N CYS A 184 2.85 11.37 -5.57
CA CYS A 184 2.82 10.48 -4.42
C CYS A 184 3.97 9.48 -4.40
N VAL A 185 4.23 8.98 -3.18
CA VAL A 185 5.08 7.79 -2.97
C VAL A 185 4.29 6.80 -2.12
N GLN A 186 4.26 5.52 -2.53
CA GLN A 186 3.66 4.44 -1.77
C GLN A 186 4.74 3.70 -0.98
N ILE A 187 4.58 3.61 0.35
CA ILE A 187 5.56 3.02 1.27
C ILE A 187 4.94 1.97 2.19
N ILE A 188 5.77 1.13 2.78
CA ILE A 188 5.42 0.37 3.98
C ILE A 188 5.58 1.31 5.18
N TYR A 189 4.52 1.48 5.96
CA TYR A 189 4.54 2.24 7.20
C TYR A 189 3.44 1.73 8.15
N ASN A 190 3.79 1.46 9.39
CA ASN A 190 2.88 1.03 10.44
C ASN A 190 3.51 1.25 11.82
N LEU A 191 2.78 0.90 12.88
CA LEU A 191 3.23 1.05 14.27
C LEU A 191 4.63 0.48 14.55
N PHE A 192 5.01 -0.62 13.88
CA PHE A 192 6.26 -1.32 14.13
C PHE A 192 7.35 -1.04 13.09
N GLU A 193 6.99 -0.48 11.95
CA GLU A 193 7.86 -0.24 10.80
C GLU A 193 7.74 1.23 10.37
N GLN A 194 8.40 2.15 11.12
CA GLN A 194 8.26 3.60 10.93
C GLN A 194 9.42 4.25 10.17
N MET A 195 10.51 3.54 9.95
CA MET A 195 11.77 4.07 9.39
C MET A 195 11.54 4.90 8.11
N LEU A 196 10.82 4.37 7.12
CA LEU A 196 10.60 5.08 5.86
C LEU A 196 9.76 6.35 6.04
N GLY A 197 8.75 6.29 6.92
CA GLY A 197 7.93 7.46 7.23
C GLY A 197 8.76 8.58 7.82
N LEU A 198 9.59 8.29 8.83
CA LEU A 198 10.45 9.29 9.48
C LEU A 198 11.38 10.01 8.49
N GLU A 199 11.86 9.30 7.45
CA GLU A 199 12.73 9.84 6.42
C GLU A 199 11.99 10.59 5.30
N ILE A 200 10.82 10.13 4.90
CA ILE A 200 10.12 10.60 3.69
C ILE A 200 9.06 11.68 4.00
N PHE A 201 8.35 11.61 5.15
CA PHE A 201 7.30 12.57 5.49
C PHE A 201 7.76 14.03 5.49
N PRO A 202 8.94 14.41 6.05
CA PRO A 202 9.40 15.79 6.01
C PRO A 202 9.55 16.32 4.58
N VAL A 203 10.07 15.49 3.66
CA VAL A 203 10.23 15.85 2.24
C VAL A 203 8.88 15.92 1.52
N ALA A 204 7.98 15.00 1.80
CA ALA A 204 6.63 15.01 1.24
C ALA A 204 5.87 16.28 1.68
N LYS A 205 5.96 16.65 2.95
CA LYS A 205 5.32 17.85 3.50
C LYS A 205 5.82 19.13 2.83
N SER A 206 7.13 19.28 2.67
CA SER A 206 7.75 20.47 2.07
C SER A 206 7.48 20.58 0.57
N SER A 207 7.20 19.47 -0.12
CA SER A 207 7.01 19.40 -1.57
C SER A 207 5.54 19.26 -2.00
N ASN A 208 4.59 19.29 -1.07
CA ASN A 208 3.18 19.00 -1.34
C ASN A 208 2.90 17.63 -1.97
N SER A 209 3.85 16.69 -1.88
CA SER A 209 3.62 15.30 -2.27
C SER A 209 2.77 14.59 -1.21
N ARG A 210 2.15 13.47 -1.59
CA ARG A 210 1.34 12.67 -0.70
C ARG A 210 1.90 11.26 -0.54
N ILE A 211 1.56 10.65 0.58
CA ILE A 211 1.98 9.29 0.88
C ILE A 211 0.78 8.37 0.83
N LEU A 212 0.94 7.27 0.12
CA LEU A 212 0.06 6.11 0.18
C LEU A 212 0.74 5.06 1.04
N VAL A 213 0.01 4.47 1.97
CA VAL A 213 0.60 3.49 2.89
C VAL A 213 0.02 2.11 2.64
N ARG A 214 0.91 1.13 2.48
CA ARG A 214 0.58 -0.29 2.42
C ARG A 214 1.16 -1.05 3.61
N VAL A 215 0.67 -2.26 3.86
CA VAL A 215 1.06 -3.12 5.00
C VAL A 215 0.83 -2.45 6.37
N PRO A 216 -0.29 -1.76 6.60
CA PRO A 216 -0.53 -1.04 7.85
C PRO A 216 -0.61 -1.95 9.07
N HIS A 217 -0.91 -3.22 8.88
CA HIS A 217 -1.07 -4.21 9.94
C HIS A 217 0.17 -5.08 10.19
N SER A 218 1.36 -4.66 9.68
CA SER A 218 2.63 -5.39 9.87
C SER A 218 2.49 -6.90 9.59
N SER A 219 2.01 -7.25 8.40
CA SER A 219 1.75 -8.64 7.97
C SER A 219 0.76 -9.41 8.86
N GLY A 220 -0.20 -8.72 9.47
CA GLY A 220 -1.27 -9.29 10.29
C GLY A 220 -1.02 -9.26 11.80
N LEU A 221 0.17 -8.88 12.28
CA LEU A 221 0.45 -8.73 13.72
C LEU A 221 -0.51 -7.76 14.40
N LEU A 222 -0.89 -6.69 13.71
CA LEU A 222 -1.76 -5.64 14.21
C LEU A 222 -3.26 -5.85 13.88
N GLU A 223 -3.65 -7.05 13.46
CA GLU A 223 -5.07 -7.41 13.28
C GLU A 223 -5.68 -8.05 14.53
N GLY A 224 -4.88 -8.37 15.57
CA GLY A 224 -5.34 -8.97 16.81
C GLY A 224 -5.77 -10.45 16.70
N LYS A 225 -5.40 -11.13 15.60
CA LYS A 225 -5.79 -12.52 15.32
C LYS A 225 -4.65 -13.53 15.52
N LEU A 226 -3.40 -13.07 15.60
CA LEU A 226 -2.24 -13.92 15.78
C LEU A 226 -1.97 -14.18 17.27
N ASN A 227 -1.51 -15.37 17.57
CA ASN A 227 -1.07 -15.80 18.90
C ASN A 227 0.19 -16.69 18.79
N LYS A 228 0.77 -17.08 19.92
CA LYS A 228 2.01 -17.87 19.99
C LYS A 228 1.95 -19.22 19.26
N ASP A 229 0.76 -19.76 19.09
CA ASP A 229 0.52 -21.08 18.49
C ASP A 229 0.12 -20.97 17.01
N THR A 230 0.08 -19.73 16.47
CA THR A 230 -0.27 -19.48 15.06
C THR A 230 0.77 -20.11 14.14
N THR A 231 0.28 -20.87 13.17
CA THR A 231 1.06 -21.43 12.06
C THR A 231 0.51 -20.95 10.73
N PHE A 232 1.37 -20.85 9.74
CA PHE A 232 0.99 -20.42 8.39
C PHE A 232 1.04 -21.61 7.43
N SER A 233 0.04 -21.73 6.56
CA SER A 233 0.04 -22.74 5.51
C SER A 233 1.18 -22.49 4.50
N ALA A 234 1.63 -23.53 3.80
CA ALA A 234 2.74 -23.43 2.83
C ALA A 234 2.47 -22.40 1.72
N ASN A 235 1.20 -22.14 1.41
CA ASN A 235 0.80 -21.16 0.40
C ASN A 235 0.66 -19.73 0.97
N ASP A 236 0.78 -19.53 2.28
CA ASP A 236 0.77 -18.20 2.88
C ASP A 236 2.17 -17.56 2.72
N HIS A 237 2.23 -16.34 2.22
CA HIS A 237 3.48 -15.61 2.05
C HIS A 237 4.25 -15.40 3.38
N ARG A 238 3.61 -15.62 4.54
CA ARG A 238 4.23 -15.57 5.87
C ARG A 238 4.88 -16.89 6.29
N SER A 239 4.66 -17.98 5.56
CA SER A 239 5.20 -19.30 5.89
C SER A 239 6.73 -19.37 5.94
N PHE A 240 7.43 -18.46 5.24
CA PHE A 240 8.88 -18.36 5.27
C PHE A 240 9.44 -17.50 6.43
N ARG A 241 8.56 -16.83 7.21
CA ARG A 241 9.01 -16.03 8.34
C ARG A 241 9.47 -16.93 9.48
N LYS A 242 10.55 -16.52 10.12
CA LYS A 242 11.08 -17.22 11.30
C LYS A 242 10.11 -17.10 12.48
N LYS A 243 10.14 -18.07 13.40
CA LYS A 243 9.28 -18.07 14.59
C LYS A 243 9.51 -16.86 15.48
N GLU A 244 10.75 -16.39 15.58
CA GLU A 244 11.16 -15.21 16.34
C GLU A 244 10.41 -13.96 15.89
N TRP A 245 10.12 -13.81 14.59
CA TRP A 245 9.32 -12.69 14.08
C TRP A 245 7.92 -12.63 14.73
N LEU A 246 7.28 -13.77 14.90
CA LEU A 246 5.96 -13.85 15.55
C LEU A 246 6.07 -13.55 17.05
N GLU A 247 7.03 -14.16 17.73
CA GLU A 247 7.25 -13.99 19.17
C GLU A 247 7.60 -12.53 19.54
N GLU A 248 8.50 -11.91 18.80
CA GLU A 248 8.85 -10.49 18.98
C GLU A 248 7.68 -9.58 18.63
N GLY A 249 6.98 -9.87 17.52
CA GLY A 249 5.80 -9.13 17.10
C GLY A 249 4.70 -9.13 18.17
N LEU A 250 4.43 -10.27 18.81
CA LEU A 250 3.43 -10.38 19.89
C LEU A 250 3.85 -9.57 21.12
N LYS A 251 5.13 -9.57 21.51
CA LYS A 251 5.63 -8.70 22.60
C LYS A 251 5.40 -7.22 22.29
N LYS A 252 5.62 -6.79 21.03
CA LYS A 252 5.33 -5.42 20.60
C LYS A 252 3.83 -5.11 20.64
N VAL A 253 2.98 -6.08 20.28
CA VAL A 253 1.52 -5.97 20.42
C VAL A 253 1.12 -5.79 21.88
N ASP A 254 1.74 -6.54 22.80
CA ASP A 254 1.46 -6.40 24.24
C ASP A 254 1.84 -4.98 24.75
N ALA A 255 2.95 -4.42 24.29
CA ALA A 255 3.41 -3.09 24.69
C ALA A 255 2.45 -1.95 24.29
N ILE A 256 1.59 -2.15 23.29
CA ILE A 256 0.66 -1.15 22.78
C ILE A 256 -0.80 -1.38 23.22
N GLN A 257 -1.08 -2.35 24.09
CA GLN A 257 -2.44 -2.66 24.57
C GLN A 257 -3.12 -1.47 25.27
N PHE A 258 -2.37 -0.51 25.81
CA PHE A 258 -2.91 0.71 26.39
C PHE A 258 -3.77 1.54 25.40
N LEU A 259 -3.58 1.36 24.10
CA LEU A 259 -4.36 2.03 23.07
C LEU A 259 -5.80 1.50 22.96
N LEU A 260 -6.04 0.31 23.47
CA LEU A 260 -7.36 -0.34 23.47
C LEU A 260 -8.14 -0.09 24.76
N LEU A 261 -7.49 0.42 25.81
CA LEU A 261 -8.14 0.63 27.11
C LEU A 261 -9.16 1.75 27.04
N GLY A 262 -10.36 1.48 27.53
CA GLY A 262 -11.42 2.47 27.66
C GLY A 262 -12.09 2.92 26.34
N ASN A 263 -11.84 2.20 25.23
CA ASN A 263 -12.49 2.47 23.96
C ASN A 263 -12.95 1.18 23.26
N SER A 264 -13.82 1.32 22.27
CA SER A 264 -14.41 0.20 21.51
C SER A 264 -13.64 -0.13 20.21
N LYS A 265 -12.40 0.36 20.08
CA LYS A 265 -11.61 0.15 18.87
C LYS A 265 -10.95 -1.23 18.89
N THR A 266 -10.83 -1.82 17.72
CA THR A 266 -9.99 -3.00 17.52
C THR A 266 -8.52 -2.59 17.34
N LEU A 267 -7.60 -3.53 17.48
CA LEU A 267 -6.19 -3.30 17.21
C LEU A 267 -5.95 -2.90 15.74
N GLY A 268 -6.70 -3.53 14.81
CA GLY A 268 -6.65 -3.18 13.38
C GLY A 268 -7.04 -1.73 13.12
N GLN A 269 -8.10 -1.25 13.77
CA GLN A 269 -8.53 0.15 13.66
C GLN A 269 -7.51 1.12 14.24
N VAL A 270 -6.92 0.79 15.39
CA VAL A 270 -5.85 1.60 16.01
C VAL A 270 -4.63 1.68 15.07
N ALA A 271 -4.23 0.59 14.45
CA ALA A 271 -3.13 0.57 13.49
C ALA A 271 -3.41 1.50 12.28
N LEU A 272 -4.63 1.48 11.75
CA LEU A 272 -5.02 2.38 10.65
C LEU A 272 -5.06 3.85 11.10
N GLN A 273 -5.58 4.14 12.29
CA GLN A 273 -5.60 5.49 12.83
C GLN A 273 -4.20 6.06 13.07
N PHE A 274 -3.26 5.23 13.54
CA PHE A 274 -1.86 5.63 13.67
C PHE A 274 -1.29 6.09 12.32
N VAL A 275 -1.50 5.33 11.27
CA VAL A 275 -1.04 5.70 9.92
C VAL A 275 -1.71 6.99 9.45
N LEU A 276 -3.01 7.14 9.67
CA LEU A 276 -3.80 8.30 9.24
C LEU A 276 -3.55 9.54 10.10
N SER A 277 -2.92 9.41 11.28
CA SER A 277 -2.53 10.56 12.12
C SER A 277 -1.44 11.41 11.46
N GLU A 278 -0.70 10.88 10.48
CA GLU A 278 0.25 11.64 9.69
C GLU A 278 -0.46 12.42 8.57
N PRO A 279 -0.42 13.76 8.56
CA PRO A 279 -1.17 14.57 7.60
C PRO A 279 -0.74 14.40 6.14
N THR A 280 0.49 13.95 5.88
CA THR A 280 0.98 13.70 4.51
C THR A 280 0.44 12.39 3.93
N VAL A 281 -0.04 11.47 4.77
CA VAL A 281 -0.68 10.23 4.34
C VAL A 281 -2.07 10.55 3.80
N THR A 282 -2.33 10.16 2.56
CA THR A 282 -3.61 10.41 1.89
C THR A 282 -4.54 9.23 1.97
N SER A 283 -4.02 8.02 1.90
CA SER A 283 -4.80 6.80 2.04
C SER A 283 -3.94 5.65 2.58
N VAL A 284 -4.59 4.76 3.31
CA VAL A 284 -4.00 3.53 3.81
C VAL A 284 -4.69 2.31 3.18
N LEU A 285 -3.90 1.32 2.81
CA LEU A 285 -4.30 0.12 2.07
C LEU A 285 -4.19 -1.12 2.98
N PRO A 286 -5.20 -1.40 3.82
CA PRO A 286 -5.24 -2.65 4.57
C PRO A 286 -5.49 -3.83 3.63
N ASN A 287 -5.07 -5.02 4.06
CA ASN A 287 -5.52 -6.25 3.44
C ASN A 287 -6.95 -6.55 3.91
N ILE A 288 -7.86 -6.73 2.96
CA ILE A 288 -9.27 -7.05 3.22
C ILE A 288 -9.57 -8.41 2.61
N TYR A 289 -9.95 -9.38 3.43
CA TYR A 289 -10.19 -10.77 3.02
C TYR A 289 -11.66 -11.20 3.15
N ASN A 290 -12.44 -10.47 3.94
CA ASN A 290 -13.83 -10.80 4.22
C ASN A 290 -14.64 -9.54 4.54
N VAL A 291 -15.96 -9.71 4.65
CA VAL A 291 -16.89 -8.62 4.90
C VAL A 291 -16.69 -8.00 6.28
N GLU A 292 -16.37 -8.81 7.29
CA GLU A 292 -16.15 -8.36 8.66
C GLU A 292 -14.96 -7.39 8.75
N GLN A 293 -13.84 -7.72 8.09
CA GLN A 293 -12.69 -6.80 8.01
C GLN A 293 -13.00 -5.55 7.21
N LEU A 294 -13.75 -5.69 6.11
CA LEU A 294 -14.19 -4.55 5.32
C LEU A 294 -14.99 -3.56 6.17
N GLU A 295 -15.98 -4.05 6.92
CA GLU A 295 -16.82 -3.23 7.79
C GLU A 295 -16.04 -2.62 8.95
N GLU A 296 -15.13 -3.41 9.55
CA GLU A 296 -14.25 -2.95 10.62
C GLU A 296 -13.38 -1.77 10.14
N PHE A 297 -12.68 -1.93 9.02
CA PHE A 297 -11.73 -0.94 8.53
C PHE A 297 -12.41 0.29 7.92
N ALA A 298 -13.51 0.12 7.22
CA ALA A 298 -14.27 1.23 6.64
C ALA A 298 -14.80 2.22 7.70
N ARG A 299 -15.06 1.77 8.92
CA ARG A 299 -15.50 2.62 10.05
C ARG A 299 -14.37 3.39 10.70
N THR A 300 -13.11 3.03 10.49
CA THR A 300 -11.96 3.62 11.18
C THR A 300 -11.91 5.14 11.15
N PRO A 301 -12.17 5.83 10.02
CA PRO A 301 -12.11 7.29 9.95
C PRO A 301 -13.18 8.01 10.80
N ASP A 302 -14.23 7.30 11.20
CA ASP A 302 -15.36 7.87 11.96
C ASP A 302 -15.20 7.65 13.48
N LEU A 303 -14.17 6.91 13.90
CA LEU A 303 -13.86 6.65 15.31
C LEU A 303 -13.04 7.81 15.92
N PRO A 304 -13.07 7.99 17.27
CA PRO A 304 -12.23 8.97 17.94
C PRO A 304 -10.74 8.75 17.60
N GLU A 305 -10.02 9.82 17.35
CA GLU A 305 -8.60 9.78 16.98
C GLU A 305 -7.72 9.29 18.15
N ILE A 306 -6.50 8.85 17.85
CA ILE A 306 -5.47 8.59 18.87
C ILE A 306 -5.06 9.96 19.44
N SER A 307 -5.01 10.09 20.76
CA SER A 307 -4.61 11.34 21.41
C SER A 307 -3.12 11.65 21.22
N SER A 308 -2.76 12.95 21.29
CA SER A 308 -1.35 13.37 21.20
C SER A 308 -0.47 12.66 22.24
N ALA A 309 -0.95 12.51 23.47
CA ALA A 309 -0.21 11.80 24.52
C ALA A 309 0.00 10.30 24.18
N GLN A 310 -0.97 9.66 23.54
CA GLN A 310 -0.82 8.28 23.07
C GLN A 310 0.17 8.19 21.90
N LEU A 311 0.16 9.16 20.98
CA LEU A 311 1.13 9.23 19.88
C LEU A 311 2.55 9.46 20.38
N GLU A 312 2.77 10.36 21.33
CA GLU A 312 4.06 10.58 21.99
C GLU A 312 4.57 9.29 22.64
N LYS A 313 3.72 8.60 23.41
CA LYS A 313 4.08 7.33 24.02
C LYS A 313 4.43 6.26 22.97
N LEU A 314 3.76 6.24 21.83
CA LEU A 314 4.08 5.31 20.72
C LEU A 314 5.44 5.63 20.09
N HIS A 315 5.78 6.89 19.91
CA HIS A 315 7.11 7.31 19.43
C HIS A 315 8.22 6.88 20.39
N ASP A 316 8.01 7.05 21.70
CA ASP A 316 8.96 6.60 22.71
C ASP A 316 9.14 5.08 22.74
N LEU A 317 8.04 4.34 22.58
CA LEU A 317 8.08 2.89 22.48
C LEU A 317 8.82 2.44 21.22
N TYR A 318 8.56 3.06 20.08
CA TYR A 318 9.27 2.77 18.83
C TYR A 318 10.76 3.01 18.95
N ALA A 319 11.19 4.14 19.51
CA ALA A 319 12.59 4.47 19.74
C ALA A 319 13.34 3.43 20.60
N LYS A 320 12.59 2.73 21.48
CA LYS A 320 13.10 1.68 22.38
C LYS A 320 12.77 0.27 21.86
N ASN A 321 12.45 0.12 20.58
CA ASN A 321 12.01 -1.14 19.96
C ASN A 321 10.91 -1.86 20.79
N PHE A 322 10.00 -1.09 21.40
CA PHE A 322 8.89 -1.59 22.25
C PHE A 322 9.37 -2.44 23.46
N GLY A 323 10.62 -2.24 23.90
CA GLY A 323 11.24 -3.03 24.98
C GLY A 323 11.66 -4.44 24.55
N VAL A 324 11.65 -4.74 23.25
CA VAL A 324 12.12 -6.01 22.71
C VAL A 324 13.59 -5.89 22.33
N GLU A 325 14.44 -6.68 22.96
CA GLU A 325 15.86 -6.73 22.60
C GLU A 325 16.04 -7.29 21.18
N PRO A 326 16.87 -6.67 20.33
CA PRO A 326 17.17 -7.22 19.02
C PRO A 326 17.81 -8.60 19.17
N VAL A 327 17.32 -9.61 18.46
CA VAL A 327 18.03 -10.87 18.35
C VAL A 327 19.37 -10.61 17.69
N ALA A 328 20.46 -10.96 18.37
CA ALA A 328 21.81 -10.79 17.84
C ALA A 328 21.89 -11.46 16.46
N ALA A 329 22.36 -10.71 15.47
CA ALA A 329 22.62 -11.30 14.15
C ALA A 329 23.58 -12.47 14.32
N PRO A 330 23.32 -13.64 13.70
CA PRO A 330 24.27 -14.74 13.75
C PRO A 330 25.64 -14.23 13.26
N PRO A 331 26.74 -14.65 13.86
CA PRO A 331 28.07 -14.24 13.43
C PRO A 331 28.22 -14.50 11.95
N ALA A 332 28.74 -13.51 11.22
CA ALA A 332 29.01 -13.64 9.79
C ALA A 332 29.91 -14.87 9.59
N LYS A 333 29.45 -15.83 8.77
CA LYS A 333 30.26 -17.00 8.36
C LYS A 333 31.26 -16.58 7.31
#